data_a7e8cff68a8b1fff2344847923d05e7e
#
_entry.id   a7e8cff68a8b1fff2344847923d05e7e
#
_cell.length_a   1.000
_cell.length_b   1.000
_cell.length_c   1.000
_cell.angle_alpha   90.00
_cell.angle_beta   90.00
_cell.angle_gamma   90.00
#
_symmetry.space_group_name_H-M   'P 1'
#
loop_
_entity.id
_entity.type
_entity.pdbx_description
1 polymer ?
#
loop_
_entity_poly.entity_id
_entity_poly.type
_entity_poly.pdbx_seq_one_letter_code
_entity_poly.pdbx_strand_id
1 'polypeptide(L)'
;MRIVVPMKAVPDLVEEIELTADETDIDREYLKFVLNEWDAQALEEALLVKDASGAEVVAVGLADDPDIDQALYTAIAKGADAAVKISATAASSSTRTSDRAALLAGYLAAEPADLVITGVQAADDLDGQLPPMLAAHLGLPHVSVVVAVAAEGDGVTVRQEFAGGRSHELHVRTPAVVGVQAARQAPRYAPITRIRQAMQAGGLQTAEATPAGAAPGLTVRRMYRPEAAGQAEMLTGDVDEVAARIVDLLRDRGLVKG
;
A
#
# COMPACT_ATOMS: atom_id res chain seq x y z
N MET A 1 -6.65 19.44 9.65
CA MET A 1 -6.55 17.98 9.69
C MET A 1 -5.18 17.58 9.19
N ARG A 2 -4.48 16.72 9.95
CA ARG A 2 -3.18 16.17 9.58
C ARG A 2 -3.36 14.73 9.10
N ILE A 3 -2.96 14.46 7.86
CA ILE A 3 -3.04 13.14 7.22
C ILE A 3 -1.63 12.57 7.12
N VAL A 4 -1.43 11.35 7.62
CA VAL A 4 -0.17 10.63 7.48
C VAL A 4 -0.35 9.48 6.49
N VAL A 5 0.58 9.37 5.53
CA VAL A 5 0.56 8.34 4.48
C VAL A 5 1.83 7.49 4.60
N PRO A 6 1.74 6.28 5.19
CA PRO A 6 2.83 5.32 5.13
C PRO A 6 3.11 4.88 3.70
N MET A 7 4.38 4.85 3.34
CA MET A 7 4.85 4.48 2.01
C MET A 7 5.91 3.39 2.12
N LYS A 8 5.96 2.53 1.11
CA LYS A 8 6.90 1.42 1.01
C LYS A 8 7.41 1.32 -0.42
N ALA A 9 8.68 0.99 -0.57
CA ALA A 9 9.23 0.51 -1.83
C ALA A 9 9.17 -1.02 -1.86
N VAL A 10 8.80 -1.58 -3.00
CA VAL A 10 8.65 -3.02 -3.24
C VAL A 10 9.48 -3.44 -4.44
N PRO A 11 9.88 -4.72 -4.55
CA PRO A 11 10.56 -5.22 -5.74
C PRO A 11 9.75 -4.96 -7.01
N ASP A 12 10.43 -4.56 -8.09
CA ASP A 12 9.80 -4.44 -9.41
C ASP A 12 9.50 -5.85 -9.95
N LEU A 13 8.21 -6.19 -10.05
CA LEU A 13 7.76 -7.51 -10.47
C LEU A 13 8.02 -7.83 -11.95
N VAL A 14 8.56 -6.89 -12.72
CA VAL A 14 9.03 -7.15 -14.09
C VAL A 14 10.34 -7.94 -14.08
N GLU A 15 11.11 -7.85 -13.00
CA GLU A 15 12.36 -8.57 -12.84
C GLU A 15 12.14 -9.99 -12.29
N GLU A 16 13.05 -10.90 -12.61
CA GLU A 16 13.00 -12.26 -12.07
C GLU A 16 13.41 -12.26 -10.61
N ILE A 17 12.47 -12.66 -9.73
CA ILE A 17 12.73 -12.74 -8.28
C ILE A 17 13.42 -14.07 -7.97
N GLU A 18 14.60 -13.99 -7.37
CA GLU A 18 15.32 -15.13 -6.83
C GLU A 18 15.14 -15.23 -5.31
N LEU A 19 15.30 -16.44 -4.78
CA LEU A 19 15.23 -16.68 -3.34
C LEU A 19 16.65 -16.71 -2.75
N THR A 20 16.75 -16.35 -1.47
CA THR A 20 17.97 -16.55 -0.70
C THR A 20 18.35 -18.04 -0.64
N ALA A 21 19.63 -18.34 -0.37
CA ALA A 21 20.12 -19.73 -0.33
C ALA A 21 19.43 -20.61 0.72
N ASP A 22 18.87 -20.02 1.77
CA ASP A 22 18.11 -20.70 2.82
C ASP A 22 16.58 -20.74 2.53
N GLU A 23 16.16 -20.18 1.39
CA GLU A 23 14.75 -20.12 0.96
C GLU A 23 13.81 -19.42 1.96
N THR A 24 14.31 -18.51 2.79
CA THR A 24 13.48 -17.81 3.79
C THR A 24 13.11 -16.39 3.39
N ASP A 25 13.77 -15.82 2.38
CA ASP A 25 13.50 -14.47 1.85
C ASP A 25 13.82 -14.42 0.33
N ILE A 26 13.51 -13.30 -0.29
CA ILE A 26 13.94 -12.97 -1.65
C ILE A 26 15.38 -12.43 -1.62
N ASP A 27 16.15 -12.73 -2.64
CA ASP A 27 17.47 -12.12 -2.85
C ASP A 27 17.27 -10.70 -3.40
N ARG A 28 17.69 -9.71 -2.62
CA ARG A 28 17.51 -8.28 -2.94
C ARG A 28 18.70 -7.64 -3.64
N GLU A 29 19.80 -8.35 -3.82
CA GLU A 29 21.08 -7.76 -4.24
C GLU A 29 20.98 -7.09 -5.62
N TYR A 30 20.22 -7.68 -6.54
CA TYR A 30 20.09 -7.18 -7.92
C TYR A 30 18.69 -6.67 -8.27
N LEU A 31 17.76 -6.65 -7.30
CA LEU A 31 16.41 -6.19 -7.55
C LEU A 31 16.33 -4.66 -7.54
N LYS A 32 15.60 -4.14 -8.52
CA LYS A 32 15.15 -2.77 -8.51
C LYS A 32 13.93 -2.63 -7.62
N PHE A 33 13.85 -1.54 -6.87
CA PHE A 33 12.69 -1.24 -6.04
C PHE A 33 11.90 -0.07 -6.62
N VAL A 34 10.59 -0.16 -6.52
CA VAL A 34 9.65 0.85 -6.99
C VAL A 34 8.65 1.16 -5.88
N LEU A 35 8.03 2.33 -5.92
CA LEU A 35 6.97 2.67 -4.98
C LEU A 35 5.83 1.66 -5.09
N ASN A 36 5.37 1.15 -3.95
CA ASN A 36 4.18 0.30 -3.88
C ASN A 36 2.98 0.98 -4.54
N GLU A 37 2.31 0.28 -5.45
CA GLU A 37 1.20 0.82 -6.23
C GLU A 37 0.03 1.28 -5.34
N TRP A 38 -0.32 0.49 -4.32
CA TRP A 38 -1.41 0.85 -3.39
C TRP A 38 -1.07 2.07 -2.52
N ASP A 39 0.21 2.26 -2.17
CA ASP A 39 0.63 3.46 -1.45
C ASP A 39 0.61 4.70 -2.36
N ALA A 40 0.88 4.52 -3.66
CA ALA A 40 0.70 5.59 -4.63
C ALA A 40 -0.77 6.01 -4.77
N GLN A 41 -1.71 5.06 -4.70
CA GLN A 41 -3.16 5.33 -4.66
C GLN A 41 -3.55 6.02 -3.34
N ALA A 42 -3.03 5.54 -2.21
CA ALA A 42 -3.27 6.13 -0.90
C ALA A 42 -2.78 7.59 -0.83
N LEU A 43 -1.59 7.86 -1.36
CA LEU A 43 -1.06 9.22 -1.45
C LEU A 43 -1.94 10.12 -2.32
N GLU A 44 -2.39 9.64 -3.49
CA GLU A 44 -3.27 10.43 -4.36
C GLU A 44 -4.58 10.77 -3.65
N GLU A 45 -5.19 9.80 -2.98
CA GLU A 45 -6.44 10.04 -2.25
C GLU A 45 -6.25 11.04 -1.11
N ALA A 46 -5.12 10.97 -0.38
CA ALA A 46 -4.75 11.96 0.64
C ALA A 46 -4.58 13.36 0.04
N LEU A 47 -3.95 13.47 -1.13
CA LEU A 47 -3.77 14.74 -1.83
C LEU A 47 -5.08 15.30 -2.36
N LEU A 48 -6.02 14.46 -2.79
CA LEU A 48 -7.38 14.89 -3.16
C LEU A 48 -8.16 15.44 -1.97
N VAL A 49 -8.01 14.82 -0.79
CA VAL A 49 -8.58 15.35 0.46
C VAL A 49 -7.93 16.70 0.82
N LYS A 50 -6.60 16.81 0.69
CA LYS A 50 -5.88 18.06 0.89
C LYS A 50 -6.38 19.17 -0.05
N ASP A 51 -6.49 18.88 -1.35
CA ASP A 51 -6.93 19.84 -2.36
C ASP A 51 -8.35 20.38 -2.05
N ALA A 52 -9.21 19.55 -1.45
CA ALA A 52 -10.59 19.91 -1.11
C ALA A 52 -10.74 20.60 0.26
N SER A 53 -9.90 20.24 1.25
CA SER A 53 -10.09 20.67 2.65
C SER A 53 -8.97 21.53 3.23
N GLY A 54 -7.83 21.63 2.54
CA GLY A 54 -6.63 22.28 3.08
C GLY A 54 -5.91 21.45 4.14
N ALA A 55 -6.15 20.11 4.17
CA ALA A 55 -5.46 19.21 5.09
C ALA A 55 -3.93 19.21 4.83
N GLU A 56 -3.14 19.01 5.88
CA GLU A 56 -1.72 18.74 5.79
C GLU A 56 -1.49 17.27 5.45
N VAL A 57 -0.63 16.96 4.49
CA VAL A 57 -0.26 15.58 4.09
C VAL A 57 1.21 15.34 4.36
N VAL A 58 1.50 14.36 5.21
CA VAL A 58 2.86 13.92 5.57
C VAL A 58 3.08 12.49 5.08
N ALA A 59 4.01 12.29 4.17
CA ALA A 59 4.44 10.96 3.75
C ALA A 59 5.47 10.40 4.74
N VAL A 60 5.35 9.14 5.13
CA VAL A 60 6.31 8.51 6.04
C VAL A 60 6.79 7.18 5.48
N GLY A 61 8.09 6.87 5.67
CA GLY A 61 8.67 5.60 5.23
C GLY A 61 9.69 5.08 6.23
N LEU A 62 9.92 3.76 6.24
CA LEU A 62 10.88 3.16 7.16
C LEU A 62 12.29 3.18 6.54
N ALA A 63 13.28 3.51 7.35
CA ALA A 63 14.66 3.67 6.90
C ALA A 63 15.30 2.39 6.36
N ASP A 64 14.78 1.22 6.77
CA ASP A 64 15.27 -0.09 6.33
C ASP A 64 14.72 -0.50 4.96
N ASP A 65 13.70 0.21 4.45
CA ASP A 65 13.17 -0.09 3.11
C ASP A 65 14.16 0.37 2.03
N PRO A 66 14.52 -0.49 1.07
CA PRO A 66 15.33 -0.09 -0.07
C PRO A 66 14.69 1.07 -0.83
N ASP A 67 15.49 2.01 -1.30
CA ASP A 67 15.06 3.15 -2.14
C ASP A 67 13.91 4.01 -1.55
N ILE A 68 13.64 3.94 -0.25
CA ILE A 68 12.56 4.70 0.41
C ILE A 68 12.73 6.21 0.22
N ASP A 69 13.95 6.72 0.18
CA ASP A 69 14.22 8.14 -0.03
C ASP A 69 13.64 8.62 -1.37
N GLN A 70 13.77 7.81 -2.43
CA GLN A 70 13.20 8.11 -3.73
C GLN A 70 11.66 8.18 -3.70
N ALA A 71 11.03 7.26 -2.96
CA ALA A 71 9.57 7.24 -2.78
C ALA A 71 9.10 8.50 -2.02
N LEU A 72 9.78 8.88 -0.95
CA LEU A 72 9.47 10.05 -0.14
C LEU A 72 9.68 11.37 -0.90
N TYR A 73 10.77 11.51 -1.66
CA TYR A 73 10.95 12.68 -2.54
C TYR A 73 9.90 12.74 -3.66
N THR A 74 9.44 11.59 -4.14
CA THR A 74 8.34 11.52 -5.09
C THR A 74 7.04 12.02 -4.47
N ALA A 75 6.78 11.70 -3.19
CA ALA A 75 5.62 12.22 -2.47
C ALA A 75 5.65 13.74 -2.33
N ILE A 76 6.79 14.32 -1.97
CA ILE A 76 6.98 15.80 -1.94
C ILE A 76 6.72 16.40 -3.32
N ALA A 77 7.30 15.81 -4.37
CA ALA A 77 7.13 16.29 -5.74
C ALA A 77 5.68 16.23 -6.25
N LYS A 78 4.88 15.29 -5.71
CA LYS A 78 3.44 15.16 -5.96
C LYS A 78 2.59 16.13 -5.15
N GLY A 79 3.12 16.71 -4.07
CA GLY A 79 2.43 17.75 -3.29
C GLY A 79 2.21 17.44 -1.81
N ALA A 80 2.85 16.41 -1.26
CA ALA A 80 2.92 16.24 0.18
C ALA A 80 3.65 17.43 0.82
N ASP A 81 3.20 17.87 2.01
CA ASP A 81 3.76 19.02 2.72
C ASP A 81 5.09 18.69 3.38
N ALA A 82 5.25 17.45 3.81
CA ALA A 82 6.46 16.94 4.41
C ALA A 82 6.66 15.45 4.09
N ALA A 83 7.90 14.99 4.23
CA ALA A 83 8.23 13.58 4.19
C ALA A 83 9.18 13.24 5.34
N VAL A 84 8.96 12.10 6.01
CA VAL A 84 9.71 11.67 7.19
C VAL A 84 10.20 10.25 6.98
N LYS A 85 11.51 10.06 7.14
CA LYS A 85 12.14 8.74 7.21
C LYS A 85 12.28 8.32 8.67
N ILE A 86 11.67 7.18 9.02
CA ILE A 86 11.58 6.68 10.38
C ILE A 86 12.60 5.57 10.57
N SER A 87 13.48 5.73 11.56
CA SER A 87 14.41 4.69 12.02
C SER A 87 13.93 4.07 13.32
N ALA A 88 14.12 2.76 13.48
CA ALA A 88 13.83 2.09 14.73
C ALA A 88 14.96 2.36 15.75
N THR A 89 14.60 2.62 17.03
CA THR A 89 15.55 2.78 18.12
C THR A 89 16.22 1.46 18.56
N ALA A 90 15.65 0.32 18.15
CA ALA A 90 16.18 -1.02 18.41
C ALA A 90 16.18 -1.83 17.10
N ALA A 91 17.03 -2.85 17.02
CA ALA A 91 17.04 -3.75 15.87
C ALA A 91 15.65 -4.36 15.68
N SER A 92 14.96 -3.94 14.63
CA SER A 92 13.67 -4.47 14.20
C SER A 92 13.79 -4.85 12.73
N SER A 93 13.09 -5.89 12.34
CA SER A 93 12.97 -6.24 10.92
C SER A 93 11.78 -5.48 10.35
N SER A 94 11.99 -4.64 9.33
CA SER A 94 10.90 -3.95 8.63
C SER A 94 10.22 -4.83 7.58
N THR A 95 10.66 -6.06 7.42
CA THR A 95 10.16 -6.96 6.36
C THR A 95 8.75 -7.48 6.63
N ARG A 96 8.36 -7.64 7.90
CA ARG A 96 7.03 -8.13 8.26
C ARG A 96 6.05 -6.99 8.50
N THR A 97 4.82 -7.15 8.02
CA THR A 97 3.75 -6.16 8.21
C THR A 97 3.48 -5.85 9.68
N SER A 98 3.57 -6.87 10.57
CA SER A 98 3.41 -6.66 12.03
C SER A 98 4.47 -5.74 12.64
N ASP A 99 5.74 -5.89 12.21
CA ASP A 99 6.84 -5.07 12.73
C ASP A 99 6.74 -3.64 12.18
N ARG A 100 6.35 -3.50 10.91
CA ARG A 100 6.05 -2.21 10.29
C ARG A 100 4.92 -1.49 11.01
N ALA A 101 3.81 -2.20 11.28
CA ALA A 101 2.67 -1.64 12.02
C ALA A 101 3.07 -1.17 13.43
N ALA A 102 3.85 -1.97 14.15
CA ALA A 102 4.33 -1.61 15.48
C ALA A 102 5.25 -0.37 15.45
N LEU A 103 6.17 -0.27 14.49
CA LEU A 103 7.08 0.87 14.37
C LEU A 103 6.34 2.14 13.95
N LEU A 104 5.45 2.06 12.97
CA LEU A 104 4.59 3.18 12.56
C LEU A 104 3.68 3.64 13.71
N ALA A 105 3.13 2.71 14.49
CA ALA A 105 2.33 3.05 15.66
C ALA A 105 3.16 3.77 16.73
N GLY A 106 4.41 3.37 16.94
CA GLY A 106 5.35 4.07 17.83
C GLY A 106 5.63 5.49 17.37
N TYR A 107 5.84 5.70 16.09
CA TYR A 107 5.98 7.05 15.53
C TYR A 107 4.70 7.88 15.69
N LEU A 108 3.53 7.33 15.36
CA LEU A 108 2.24 8.02 15.45
C LEU A 108 1.80 8.31 16.90
N ALA A 109 2.31 7.58 17.88
CA ALA A 109 2.10 7.90 19.29
C ALA A 109 2.82 9.18 19.72
N ALA A 110 3.98 9.48 19.13
CA ALA A 110 4.74 10.72 19.39
C ALA A 110 4.28 11.86 18.47
N GLU A 111 3.88 11.55 17.25
CA GLU A 111 3.49 12.47 16.19
C GLU A 111 2.06 12.16 15.69
N PRO A 112 1.00 12.47 16.47
CA PRO A 112 -0.36 12.06 16.17
C PRO A 112 -0.87 12.59 14.84
N ALA A 113 -1.72 11.81 14.17
CA ALA A 113 -2.45 12.16 12.97
C ALA A 113 -3.95 12.12 13.22
N ASP A 114 -4.70 12.98 12.54
CA ASP A 114 -6.16 12.89 12.51
C ASP A 114 -6.61 11.73 11.62
N LEU A 115 -5.87 11.48 10.55
CA LEU A 115 -6.16 10.41 9.60
C LEU A 115 -4.87 9.75 9.12
N VAL A 116 -4.84 8.42 9.17
CA VAL A 116 -3.79 7.63 8.51
C VAL A 116 -4.40 6.99 7.28
N ILE A 117 -3.84 7.29 6.10
CA ILE A 117 -4.28 6.70 4.84
C ILE A 117 -3.15 5.79 4.33
N THR A 118 -3.39 4.47 4.28
CA THR A 118 -2.44 3.47 3.80
C THR A 118 -2.90 2.84 2.50
N GLY A 119 -2.01 2.21 1.74
CA GLY A 119 -2.40 1.17 0.81
C GLY A 119 -3.00 -0.04 1.54
N VAL A 120 -3.84 -0.82 0.87
CA VAL A 120 -4.43 -2.03 1.46
C VAL A 120 -3.43 -3.16 1.59
N GLN A 121 -2.41 -3.19 0.73
CA GLN A 121 -1.40 -4.26 0.67
C GLN A 121 -0.14 -3.79 -0.05
N ALA A 122 0.88 -4.65 -0.11
CA ALA A 122 2.06 -4.46 -0.95
C ALA A 122 2.37 -5.76 -1.71
N ALA A 123 3.08 -5.65 -2.83
CA ALA A 123 3.38 -6.81 -3.67
C ALA A 123 4.23 -7.89 -2.97
N ASP A 124 5.02 -7.48 -1.98
CA ASP A 124 5.88 -8.35 -1.17
C ASP A 124 5.32 -8.65 0.23
N ASP A 125 4.07 -8.29 0.50
CA ASP A 125 3.41 -8.64 1.75
C ASP A 125 3.01 -10.11 1.76
N LEU A 126 3.28 -10.77 2.88
CA LEU A 126 2.82 -12.13 3.12
C LEU A 126 1.38 -12.19 3.63
N ASP A 127 0.91 -11.14 4.28
CA ASP A 127 -0.38 -11.08 4.98
C ASP A 127 -1.24 -9.88 4.57
N GLY A 128 -0.68 -8.80 4.00
CA GLY A 128 -1.42 -7.65 3.48
C GLY A 128 -2.31 -6.95 4.53
N GLN A 129 -1.90 -6.91 5.80
CA GLN A 129 -2.77 -6.48 6.90
C GLN A 129 -2.29 -5.19 7.60
N LEU A 130 -1.52 -4.35 6.94
CA LEU A 130 -1.01 -3.11 7.56
C LEU A 130 -2.13 -2.23 8.16
N PRO A 131 -3.24 -1.89 7.45
CA PRO A 131 -4.25 -1.00 7.99
C PRO A 131 -4.89 -1.49 9.29
N PRO A 132 -5.41 -2.74 9.37
CA PRO A 132 -6.03 -3.24 10.61
C PRO A 132 -5.03 -3.42 11.75
N MET A 133 -3.79 -3.86 11.46
CA MET A 133 -2.76 -4.01 12.50
C MET A 133 -2.36 -2.65 13.09
N LEU A 134 -2.15 -1.64 12.24
CA LEU A 134 -1.83 -0.28 12.69
C LEU A 134 -2.97 0.31 13.52
N ALA A 135 -4.22 0.15 13.07
CA ALA A 135 -5.39 0.59 13.81
C ALA A 135 -5.51 -0.09 15.18
N ALA A 136 -5.21 -1.40 15.24
CA ALA A 136 -5.22 -2.14 16.50
C ALA A 136 -4.15 -1.65 17.49
N HIS A 137 -2.92 -1.38 17.02
CA HIS A 137 -1.87 -0.80 17.85
C HIS A 137 -2.23 0.59 18.39
N LEU A 138 -2.92 1.39 17.59
CA LEU A 138 -3.31 2.75 17.96
C LEU A 138 -4.65 2.83 18.71
N GLY A 139 -5.42 1.74 18.77
CA GLY A 139 -6.76 1.72 19.35
C GLY A 139 -7.76 2.57 18.56
N LEU A 140 -7.59 2.67 17.23
CA LEU A 140 -8.37 3.51 16.34
C LEU A 140 -9.37 2.71 15.49
N PRO A 141 -10.50 3.33 15.09
CA PRO A 141 -11.37 2.74 14.07
C PRO A 141 -10.64 2.61 12.72
N HIS A 142 -11.02 1.58 11.95
CA HIS A 142 -10.45 1.40 10.63
C HIS A 142 -11.48 0.95 9.60
N VAL A 143 -11.25 1.35 8.33
CA VAL A 143 -11.97 0.85 7.16
C VAL A 143 -10.96 0.58 6.05
N SER A 144 -11.00 -0.62 5.46
CA SER A 144 -10.15 -1.00 4.31
C SER A 144 -10.96 -1.21 3.04
N VAL A 145 -10.26 -1.38 1.90
CA VAL A 145 -10.87 -1.54 0.56
C VAL A 145 -11.63 -0.28 0.15
N VAL A 146 -11.08 0.88 0.52
CA VAL A 146 -11.68 2.19 0.25
C VAL A 146 -11.27 2.70 -1.13
N VAL A 147 -12.23 3.32 -1.83
CA VAL A 147 -12.02 3.90 -3.17
C VAL A 147 -12.36 5.41 -3.22
N ALA A 148 -12.78 5.98 -2.11
CA ALA A 148 -12.97 7.42 -1.99
C ALA A 148 -12.92 7.84 -0.52
N VAL A 149 -12.30 9.01 -0.25
CA VAL A 149 -12.26 9.64 1.08
C VAL A 149 -12.63 11.12 0.94
N ALA A 150 -13.54 11.60 1.74
CA ALA A 150 -13.89 13.03 1.80
C ALA A 150 -13.90 13.49 3.26
N ALA A 151 -13.28 14.65 3.53
CA ALA A 151 -13.37 15.27 4.85
C ALA A 151 -14.80 15.78 5.07
N GLU A 152 -15.43 15.42 6.20
CA GLU A 152 -16.80 15.79 6.53
C GLU A 152 -17.01 15.88 8.04
N GLY A 153 -17.41 17.04 8.51
CA GLY A 153 -17.77 17.26 9.92
C GLY A 153 -16.62 16.92 10.88
N ASP A 154 -16.86 15.98 11.78
CA ASP A 154 -15.92 15.48 12.79
C ASP A 154 -15.10 14.26 12.35
N GLY A 155 -15.12 13.96 11.05
CA GLY A 155 -14.47 12.77 10.51
C GLY A 155 -14.27 12.82 9.00
N VAL A 156 -14.39 11.65 8.40
CA VAL A 156 -14.33 11.44 6.95
C VAL A 156 -15.48 10.54 6.50
N THR A 157 -16.02 10.83 5.33
CA THR A 157 -16.91 9.90 4.63
C THR A 157 -16.05 9.10 3.64
N VAL A 158 -16.15 7.77 3.71
CA VAL A 158 -15.42 6.84 2.87
C VAL A 158 -16.36 5.98 2.06
N ARG A 159 -16.00 5.68 0.82
CA ARG A 159 -16.69 4.69 -0.02
C ARG A 159 -15.87 3.41 -0.11
N GLN A 160 -16.49 2.31 0.31
CA GLN A 160 -15.94 0.97 0.25
C GLN A 160 -16.64 0.18 -0.87
N GLU A 161 -15.89 -0.53 -1.69
CA GLU A 161 -16.45 -1.33 -2.78
C GLU A 161 -16.33 -2.83 -2.49
N PHE A 162 -17.33 -3.57 -2.98
CA PHE A 162 -17.43 -5.01 -2.84
C PHE A 162 -17.71 -5.66 -4.20
N ALA A 163 -17.52 -6.98 -4.26
CA ALA A 163 -17.84 -7.75 -5.46
C ALA A 163 -19.32 -7.57 -5.87
N GLY A 164 -19.57 -7.61 -7.19
CA GLY A 164 -20.92 -7.48 -7.76
C GLY A 164 -21.42 -6.03 -7.82
N GLY A 165 -20.55 -5.03 -7.84
CA GLY A 165 -20.90 -3.63 -8.01
C GLY A 165 -21.61 -3.00 -6.80
N ARG A 166 -21.47 -3.61 -5.64
CA ARG A 166 -22.02 -3.06 -4.39
C ARG A 166 -21.01 -2.13 -3.76
N SER A 167 -21.50 -1.05 -3.16
CA SER A 167 -20.67 -0.14 -2.37
C SER A 167 -21.36 0.25 -1.08
N HIS A 168 -20.58 0.55 -0.06
CA HIS A 168 -21.03 1.19 1.17
C HIS A 168 -20.43 2.58 1.27
N GLU A 169 -21.18 3.51 1.79
CA GLU A 169 -20.68 4.81 2.24
C GLU A 169 -20.75 4.84 3.75
N LEU A 170 -19.63 5.15 4.38
CA LEU A 170 -19.47 5.10 5.83
C LEU A 170 -18.91 6.43 6.32
N HIS A 171 -19.50 6.99 7.36
CA HIS A 171 -18.91 8.09 8.11
C HIS A 171 -18.02 7.52 9.22
N VAL A 172 -16.74 7.91 9.22
CA VAL A 172 -15.73 7.43 10.17
C VAL A 172 -15.21 8.63 10.95
N ARG A 173 -15.41 8.62 12.26
CA ARG A 173 -14.86 9.68 13.12
C ARG A 173 -13.35 9.59 13.17
N THR A 174 -12.71 10.75 13.13
CA THR A 174 -11.26 10.85 13.32
C THR A 174 -10.91 11.00 14.81
N PRO A 175 -9.74 10.51 15.27
CA PRO A 175 -8.68 9.89 14.45
C PRO A 175 -9.04 8.47 13.96
N ALA A 176 -8.58 8.11 12.76
CA ALA A 176 -8.90 6.83 12.12
C ALA A 176 -7.78 6.34 11.19
N VAL A 177 -7.83 5.05 10.83
CA VAL A 177 -6.98 4.43 9.81
C VAL A 177 -7.85 3.99 8.63
N VAL A 178 -7.45 4.37 7.41
CA VAL A 178 -8.16 4.03 6.17
C VAL A 178 -7.21 3.33 5.20
N GLY A 179 -7.58 2.13 4.74
CA GLY A 179 -6.84 1.38 3.73
C GLY A 179 -7.43 1.61 2.33
N VAL A 180 -6.69 2.29 1.46
CA VAL A 180 -7.12 2.64 0.10
C VAL A 180 -6.70 1.56 -0.88
N GLN A 181 -7.66 1.05 -1.64
CA GLN A 181 -7.42 0.12 -2.73
C GLN A 181 -7.18 0.84 -4.06
N ALA A 182 -7.94 1.88 -4.31
CA ALA A 182 -7.79 2.73 -5.48
C ALA A 182 -8.22 4.16 -5.13
N ALA A 183 -7.55 5.14 -5.68
CA ALA A 183 -7.96 6.53 -5.56
C ALA A 183 -9.08 6.86 -6.56
N ARG A 184 -9.87 7.89 -6.28
CA ARG A 184 -10.92 8.41 -7.19
C ARG A 184 -10.37 8.86 -8.54
N GLN A 185 -9.09 9.15 -8.62
CA GLN A 185 -8.38 9.56 -9.84
C GLN A 185 -7.05 8.81 -9.94
N ALA A 186 -6.54 8.65 -11.15
CA ALA A 186 -5.21 8.10 -11.34
C ALA A 186 -4.16 8.93 -10.59
N PRO A 187 -3.19 8.30 -9.91
CA PRO A 187 -2.13 9.02 -9.21
C PRO A 187 -1.44 10.04 -10.09
N ARG A 188 -1.35 11.29 -9.63
CA ARG A 188 -0.71 12.39 -10.36
C ARG A 188 0.75 12.08 -10.68
N TYR A 189 1.18 12.50 -11.85
CA TYR A 189 2.56 12.31 -12.30
C TYR A 189 3.47 13.36 -11.65
N ALA A 190 4.62 12.92 -11.16
CA ALA A 190 5.70 13.82 -10.71
C ALA A 190 6.83 13.82 -11.75
N PRO A 191 7.09 14.95 -12.43
CA PRO A 191 8.24 15.06 -13.33
C PRO A 191 9.57 14.84 -12.59
N ILE A 192 10.51 14.15 -13.21
CA ILE A 192 11.85 13.88 -12.63
C ILE A 192 12.53 15.15 -12.18
N THR A 193 12.32 16.27 -12.88
CA THR A 193 12.86 17.58 -12.49
C THR A 193 12.35 18.04 -11.14
N ARG A 194 11.06 17.84 -10.82
CA ARG A 194 10.49 18.16 -9.50
C ARG A 194 11.04 17.25 -8.40
N ILE A 195 11.19 15.96 -8.68
CA ILE A 195 11.79 15.02 -7.72
C ILE A 195 13.22 15.44 -7.39
N ARG A 196 14.02 15.76 -8.41
CA ARG A 196 15.39 16.27 -8.21
C ARG A 196 15.43 17.59 -7.44
N GLN A 197 14.50 18.51 -7.70
CA GLN A 197 14.37 19.74 -6.93
C GLN A 197 14.05 19.46 -5.46
N ALA A 198 13.13 18.53 -5.16
CA ALA A 198 12.82 18.12 -3.80
C ALA A 198 14.05 17.52 -3.09
N MET A 199 14.81 16.68 -3.79
CA MET A 199 16.07 16.11 -3.28
C MET A 199 17.11 17.22 -2.96
N GLN A 200 17.28 18.18 -3.85
CA GLN A 200 18.24 19.29 -3.68
C GLN A 200 17.83 20.24 -2.56
N ALA A 201 16.54 20.45 -2.36
CA ALA A 201 16.00 21.28 -1.28
C ALA A 201 16.17 20.63 0.11
N GLY A 202 16.49 19.32 0.19
CA GLY A 202 16.73 18.63 1.45
C GLY A 202 15.48 18.50 2.33
N GLY A 203 14.28 18.43 1.73
CA GLY A 203 13.00 18.43 2.46
C GLY A 203 12.66 17.11 3.18
N LEU A 204 13.56 16.12 3.21
CA LEU A 204 13.35 14.87 3.92
C LEU A 204 13.76 15.02 5.37
N GLN A 205 12.80 14.83 6.27
CA GLN A 205 13.02 14.81 7.73
C GLN A 205 13.38 13.38 8.18
N THR A 206 14.02 13.27 9.33
CA THR A 206 14.30 11.98 9.98
C THR A 206 13.67 11.95 11.36
N ALA A 207 13.14 10.81 11.76
CA ALA A 207 12.61 10.56 13.09
C ALA A 207 13.08 9.21 13.60
N GLU A 208 13.18 9.07 14.90
CA GLU A 208 13.38 7.79 15.57
C GLU A 208 12.08 7.37 16.26
N ALA A 209 11.75 6.08 16.17
CA ALA A 209 10.59 5.53 16.85
C ALA A 209 10.91 4.21 17.54
N THR A 210 10.26 4.01 18.66
CA THR A 210 10.28 2.72 19.37
C THR A 210 9.02 1.95 18.97
N PRO A 211 9.13 0.68 18.51
CA PRO A 211 7.96 -0.09 18.17
C PRO A 211 6.95 -0.19 19.30
N ALA A 212 5.66 0.02 19.02
CA ALA A 212 4.57 -0.08 19.97
C ALA A 212 4.25 -1.56 20.28
N GLY A 213 4.93 -2.14 21.26
CA GLY A 213 4.75 -3.53 21.65
C GLY A 213 5.44 -4.52 20.70
N ALA A 214 5.57 -5.77 21.16
CA ALA A 214 6.03 -6.90 20.34
C ALA A 214 4.81 -7.68 19.87
N ALA A 215 4.46 -7.58 18.61
CA ALA A 215 3.48 -8.49 18.02
C ALA A 215 4.20 -9.81 17.68
N PRO A 216 3.70 -10.98 18.09
CA PRO A 216 4.17 -12.25 17.57
C PRO A 216 3.83 -12.30 16.08
N GLY A 217 4.82 -12.03 15.24
CA GLY A 217 4.67 -12.08 13.79
C GLY A 217 4.73 -13.51 13.26
N LEU A 218 4.26 -13.70 12.05
CA LEU A 218 4.49 -14.90 11.28
C LEU A 218 6.00 -15.06 11.02
N THR A 219 6.49 -16.29 11.07
CA THR A 219 7.86 -16.60 10.66
C THR A 219 7.80 -17.33 9.32
N VAL A 220 8.51 -16.82 8.32
CA VAL A 220 8.67 -17.52 7.05
C VAL A 220 9.51 -18.76 7.31
N ARG A 221 8.93 -19.93 7.11
CA ARG A 221 9.63 -21.20 7.25
C ARG A 221 10.35 -21.57 5.95
N ARG A 222 9.69 -21.31 4.82
CA ARG A 222 10.21 -21.60 3.49
C ARG A 222 9.39 -20.85 2.44
N MET A 223 10.08 -20.28 1.47
CA MET A 223 9.52 -19.78 0.21
C MET A 223 9.81 -20.77 -0.90
N TYR A 224 8.99 -20.81 -1.92
CA TYR A 224 9.21 -21.61 -3.13
C TYR A 224 8.51 -20.97 -4.31
N ARG A 225 9.02 -21.24 -5.50
CA ARG A 225 8.35 -20.79 -6.73
C ARG A 225 7.11 -21.68 -6.95
N PRO A 226 5.92 -21.10 -7.24
CA PRO A 226 4.76 -21.89 -7.57
C PRO A 226 5.05 -22.75 -8.81
N GLU A 227 4.68 -24.02 -8.78
CA GLU A 227 4.66 -24.84 -9.98
C GLU A 227 3.63 -24.27 -10.97
N ALA A 228 3.99 -24.21 -12.25
CA ALA A 228 3.05 -23.77 -13.28
C ALA A 228 1.86 -24.73 -13.34
N ALA A 229 0.74 -24.33 -12.80
CA ALA A 229 -0.49 -25.13 -12.81
C ALA A 229 -1.12 -25.07 -14.20
N GLY A 230 -0.83 -26.07 -15.01
CA GLY A 230 -1.49 -26.31 -16.30
C GLY A 230 -0.94 -25.47 -17.45
N GLN A 231 -1.09 -26.01 -18.65
CA GLN A 231 -0.85 -25.26 -19.88
C GLN A 231 -2.17 -24.64 -20.35
N ALA A 232 -2.11 -23.44 -20.89
CA ALA A 232 -3.26 -22.84 -21.55
C ALA A 232 -3.66 -23.70 -22.77
N GLU A 233 -4.92 -24.05 -22.88
CA GLU A 233 -5.46 -24.66 -24.09
C GLU A 233 -5.67 -23.55 -25.14
N MET A 234 -4.96 -23.67 -26.27
CA MET A 234 -5.13 -22.75 -27.39
C MET A 234 -6.35 -23.18 -28.22
N LEU A 235 -7.38 -22.35 -28.23
CA LEU A 235 -8.54 -22.57 -29.09
C LEU A 235 -8.20 -22.06 -30.47
N THR A 236 -8.26 -22.96 -31.47
CA THR A 236 -8.01 -22.66 -32.87
C THR A 236 -9.32 -22.79 -33.68
N GLY A 237 -9.47 -21.98 -34.69
CA GLY A 237 -10.66 -21.94 -35.55
C GLY A 237 -10.99 -20.53 -36.00
N ASP A 238 -12.08 -20.34 -36.69
CA ASP A 238 -12.62 -19.01 -36.98
C ASP A 238 -13.30 -18.41 -35.72
N VAL A 239 -13.74 -17.16 -35.83
CA VAL A 239 -14.31 -16.41 -34.68
C VAL A 239 -15.56 -17.11 -34.14
N ASP A 240 -16.40 -17.67 -34.98
CA ASP A 240 -17.65 -18.30 -34.60
C ASP A 240 -17.40 -19.66 -33.91
N GLU A 241 -16.45 -20.43 -34.44
CA GLU A 241 -16.02 -21.70 -33.84
C GLU A 241 -15.40 -21.48 -32.47
N VAL A 242 -14.49 -20.50 -32.30
CA VAL A 242 -13.86 -20.17 -31.01
C VAL A 242 -14.91 -19.66 -30.03
N ALA A 243 -15.83 -18.81 -30.46
CA ALA A 243 -16.90 -18.31 -29.59
C ALA A 243 -17.83 -19.44 -29.12
N ALA A 244 -18.24 -20.36 -30.01
CA ALA A 244 -19.03 -21.51 -29.64
C ALA A 244 -18.32 -22.39 -28.59
N ARG A 245 -17.03 -22.68 -28.82
CA ARG A 245 -16.22 -23.47 -27.89
C ARG A 245 -16.09 -22.83 -26.49
N ILE A 246 -15.93 -21.50 -26.45
CA ILE A 246 -15.91 -20.77 -25.16
C ILE A 246 -17.26 -20.91 -24.44
N VAL A 247 -18.36 -20.74 -25.15
CA VAL A 247 -19.72 -20.88 -24.58
C VAL A 247 -19.94 -22.30 -24.03
N ASP A 248 -19.52 -23.32 -24.78
CA ASP A 248 -19.65 -24.71 -24.33
C ASP A 248 -18.79 -24.97 -23.05
N LEU A 249 -17.54 -24.51 -23.01
CA LEU A 249 -16.69 -24.57 -21.84
C LEU A 249 -17.30 -23.89 -20.60
N LEU A 250 -17.96 -22.75 -20.79
CA LEU A 250 -18.66 -22.05 -19.72
C LEU A 250 -19.91 -22.80 -19.24
N ARG A 251 -20.66 -23.42 -20.17
CA ARG A 251 -21.82 -24.27 -19.83
C ARG A 251 -21.42 -25.51 -19.06
N ASP A 252 -20.40 -26.23 -19.54
CA ASP A 252 -19.89 -27.44 -18.89
C ASP A 252 -19.41 -27.18 -17.45
N ARG A 253 -18.93 -25.97 -17.19
CA ARG A 253 -18.54 -25.51 -15.85
C ARG A 253 -19.71 -24.90 -15.04
N GLY A 254 -20.91 -24.85 -15.58
CA GLY A 254 -22.10 -24.30 -14.90
C GLY A 254 -22.05 -22.79 -14.67
N LEU A 255 -21.20 -22.06 -15.40
CA LEU A 255 -21.02 -20.62 -15.28
C LEU A 255 -22.03 -19.82 -16.07
N VAL A 256 -22.66 -20.43 -17.08
CA VAL A 256 -23.73 -19.84 -17.89
C VAL A 256 -24.91 -20.79 -17.90
N LYS A 257 -26.09 -20.26 -17.55
CA LYS A 257 -27.36 -20.99 -17.73
C LYS A 257 -27.76 -20.90 -19.19
N GLY A 258 -28.11 -22.04 -19.78
CA GLY A 258 -28.64 -22.11 -21.14
C GLY A 258 -30.02 -21.53 -21.26
#